data_17b159adcb5ea84c5f1da93c3f3917b4
#
_entry.id   17b159adcb5ea84c5f1da93c3f3917b4
#
_cell.length_a   1.000
_cell.length_b   1.000
_cell.length_c   1.000
_cell.angle_alpha   90.00
_cell.angle_beta   90.00
_cell.angle_gamma   90.00
#
_symmetry.space_group_name_H-M   'P 1'
#
loop_
_entity.id
_entity.type
_entity.pdbx_description
1 polymer ?
#
loop_
_entity_poly.entity_id
_entity_poly.type
_entity_poly.pdbx_seq_one_letter_code
_entity_poly.pdbx_strand_id
1 'polypeptide(L)'
;MRDTGVKSLSRDDVLKYSQTVCDGLRDDDDGVRREVLAHAGNRWSLGVIHTLGVYGQLRHAEIGRRMHGVTQRMLTRTLRHLERDGLVVRHDFEEVIPHVEYALSETGLELLVRMVPLWTWIVENVDSFRAARTTFDRKHRNGKP
;
A
#
# COMPACT_ATOMS: atom_id res chain seq x y z
N MET A 1 -12.60 -10.95 -16.16
CA MET A 1 -11.97 -11.39 -14.91
C MET A 1 -10.81 -12.30 -15.30
N ARG A 2 -9.60 -11.75 -15.38
CA ARG A 2 -8.43 -12.58 -15.68
C ARG A 2 -8.10 -13.32 -14.38
N ASP A 3 -8.12 -14.62 -14.48
CA ASP A 3 -7.72 -15.55 -13.43
C ASP A 3 -6.30 -15.16 -12.97
N THR A 4 -6.21 -14.51 -11.82
CA THR A 4 -4.94 -14.26 -11.15
C THR A 4 -4.52 -15.58 -10.51
N GLY A 5 -4.08 -16.52 -11.38
CA GLY A 5 -3.49 -17.78 -10.95
C GLY A 5 -2.21 -17.55 -10.16
N VAL A 6 -2.34 -17.07 -8.95
CA VAL A 6 -1.35 -17.31 -7.92
C VAL A 6 -1.56 -18.77 -7.52
N LYS A 7 -1.09 -19.71 -8.37
CA LYS A 7 -0.78 -21.07 -7.95
C LYS A 7 0.00 -20.92 -6.66
N SER A 8 -0.35 -21.72 -5.66
CA SER A 8 0.44 -21.78 -4.43
C SER A 8 1.87 -22.19 -4.84
N LEU A 9 2.70 -21.13 -5.00
CA LEU A 9 4.11 -21.33 -5.32
C LEU A 9 4.72 -22.09 -4.15
N SER A 10 5.49 -23.13 -4.42
CA SER A 10 6.28 -23.78 -3.39
C SER A 10 7.27 -22.77 -2.82
N ARG A 11 7.75 -23.04 -1.61
CA ARG A 11 8.78 -22.21 -0.98
C ARG A 11 10.01 -22.03 -1.90
N ASP A 12 10.41 -23.09 -2.59
CA ASP A 12 11.57 -23.07 -3.49
C ASP A 12 11.30 -22.24 -4.74
N ASP A 13 10.07 -22.26 -5.26
CA ASP A 13 9.68 -21.40 -6.37
C ASP A 13 9.71 -19.92 -5.98
N VAL A 14 9.21 -19.60 -4.79
CA VAL A 14 9.26 -18.23 -4.25
C VAL A 14 10.71 -17.74 -4.12
N LEU A 15 11.62 -18.57 -3.62
CA LEU A 15 13.04 -18.21 -3.47
C LEU A 15 13.72 -17.99 -4.82
N LYS A 16 13.41 -18.80 -5.83
CA LYS A 16 13.92 -18.61 -7.20
C LYS A 16 13.37 -17.32 -7.82
N TYR A 17 12.07 -17.07 -7.66
CA TYR A 17 11.44 -15.84 -8.13
C TYR A 17 11.99 -14.60 -7.45
N SER A 18 12.33 -14.69 -6.16
CA SER A 18 12.85 -13.56 -5.36
C SER A 18 14.10 -12.94 -6.01
N GLN A 19 15.02 -13.74 -6.52
CA GLN A 19 16.22 -13.21 -7.19
C GLN A 19 15.85 -12.41 -8.45
N THR A 20 15.00 -12.97 -9.30
CA THR A 20 14.54 -12.31 -10.53
C THR A 20 13.82 -10.99 -10.23
N VAL A 21 12.97 -10.98 -9.21
CA VAL A 21 12.25 -9.76 -8.77
C VAL A 21 13.23 -8.71 -8.25
N CYS A 22 14.21 -9.12 -7.42
CA CYS A 22 15.23 -8.20 -6.89
C CYS A 22 16.10 -7.62 -7.99
N ASP A 23 16.48 -8.41 -8.99
CA ASP A 23 17.23 -7.94 -10.15
C ASP A 23 16.40 -6.93 -10.95
N GLY A 24 15.13 -7.24 -11.22
CA GLY A 24 14.21 -6.32 -11.89
C GLY A 24 13.95 -5.02 -11.14
N LEU A 25 14.06 -5.01 -9.80
CA LEU A 25 13.96 -3.78 -9.00
C LEU A 25 15.27 -2.96 -9.02
N ARG A 26 16.41 -3.60 -9.27
CA ARG A 26 17.70 -2.90 -9.41
C ARG A 26 17.84 -2.19 -10.74
N ASP A 27 17.35 -2.79 -11.84
CA ASP A 27 17.33 -2.22 -13.18
C ASP A 27 16.20 -1.18 -13.33
N ASP A 28 16.21 -0.17 -12.47
CA ASP A 28 15.15 0.84 -12.34
C ASP A 28 15.75 2.22 -12.60
N ASP A 29 16.11 2.48 -13.87
CA ASP A 29 16.82 3.68 -14.29
C ASP A 29 16.00 4.96 -14.05
N ASP A 30 14.67 4.88 -14.20
CA ASP A 30 13.74 5.99 -13.98
C ASP A 30 13.17 6.07 -12.55
N GLY A 31 13.45 5.07 -11.71
CA GLY A 31 12.99 4.98 -10.32
C GLY A 31 11.53 4.60 -10.14
N VAL A 32 10.77 4.37 -11.21
CA VAL A 32 9.31 4.10 -11.15
C VAL A 32 8.99 2.87 -10.33
N ARG A 33 9.73 1.78 -10.50
CA ARG A 33 9.49 0.53 -9.76
C ARG A 33 9.64 0.71 -8.25
N ARG A 34 10.66 1.46 -7.83
CA ARG A 34 10.90 1.76 -6.40
C ARG A 34 9.85 2.71 -5.83
N GLU A 35 9.43 3.71 -6.60
CA GLU A 35 8.36 4.64 -6.18
C GLU A 35 7.02 3.92 -6.01
N VAL A 36 6.64 3.05 -6.96
CA VAL A 36 5.42 2.24 -6.85
C VAL A 36 5.50 1.26 -5.68
N LEU A 37 6.64 0.58 -5.49
CA LEU A 37 6.85 -0.30 -4.35
C LEU A 37 6.74 0.44 -3.01
N ALA A 38 7.19 1.70 -2.95
CA ALA A 38 7.11 2.52 -1.74
C ALA A 38 5.66 2.76 -1.29
N HIS A 39 4.68 2.77 -2.19
CA HIS A 39 3.27 2.86 -1.82
C HIS A 39 2.82 1.67 -0.97
N ALA A 40 3.34 0.47 -1.23
CA ALA A 40 3.00 -0.74 -0.48
C ALA A 40 3.48 -0.71 0.99
N GLY A 41 4.46 0.14 1.33
CA GLY A 41 4.95 0.35 2.69
C GLY A 41 4.53 1.70 3.31
N ASN A 42 3.87 2.56 2.56
CA ASN A 42 3.49 3.89 3.04
C ASN A 42 2.10 3.86 3.68
N ARG A 43 2.03 4.20 4.97
CA ARG A 43 0.79 4.23 5.75
C ARG A 43 -0.35 5.01 5.07
N TRP A 44 -0.05 6.17 4.50
CA TRP A 44 -1.07 7.05 3.93
C TRP A 44 -1.52 6.57 2.55
N SER A 45 -0.59 6.08 1.72
CA SER A 45 -0.93 5.43 0.45
C SER A 45 -1.82 4.21 0.66
N LEU A 46 -1.46 3.34 1.61
CA LEU A 46 -2.26 2.19 2.01
C LEU A 46 -3.66 2.58 2.48
N GLY A 47 -3.74 3.62 3.33
CA GLY A 47 -5.01 4.15 3.83
C GLY A 47 -5.94 4.63 2.71
N VAL A 48 -5.41 5.38 1.74
CA VAL A 48 -6.19 5.88 0.58
C VAL A 48 -6.65 4.71 -0.28
N ILE A 49 -5.73 3.81 -0.64
CA ILE A 49 -6.04 2.64 -1.49
C ILE A 49 -7.13 1.77 -0.84
N HIS A 50 -6.99 1.48 0.46
CA HIS A 50 -7.98 0.73 1.22
C HIS A 50 -9.33 1.45 1.26
N THR A 51 -9.34 2.74 1.60
CA THR A 51 -10.57 3.53 1.73
C THR A 51 -11.34 3.58 0.42
N LEU A 52 -10.66 3.87 -0.69
CA LEU A 52 -11.28 3.89 -2.01
C LEU A 52 -11.71 2.50 -2.49
N GLY A 53 -10.97 1.46 -2.11
CA GLY A 53 -11.34 0.07 -2.43
C GLY A 53 -12.61 -0.39 -1.73
N VAL A 54 -12.78 -0.02 -0.46
CA VAL A 54 -13.94 -0.43 0.35
C VAL A 54 -15.17 0.42 0.08
N TYR A 55 -15.01 1.74 -0.04
CA TYR A 55 -16.13 2.68 -0.11
C TYR A 55 -16.41 3.20 -1.54
N GLY A 56 -15.55 2.87 -2.51
CA GLY A 56 -15.69 3.32 -3.88
C GLY A 56 -15.24 4.77 -4.08
N GLN A 57 -15.86 5.46 -5.02
CA GLN A 57 -15.54 6.83 -5.39
C GLN A 57 -15.94 7.82 -4.30
N LEU A 58 -15.01 8.67 -3.86
CA LEU A 58 -15.18 9.59 -2.73
C LEU A 58 -14.56 10.96 -3.02
N ARG A 59 -15.11 12.00 -2.39
CA ARG A 59 -14.50 13.34 -2.31
C ARG A 59 -13.33 13.36 -1.32
N HIS A 60 -12.42 14.31 -1.52
CA HIS A 60 -11.25 14.50 -0.64
C HIS A 60 -11.63 14.55 0.86
N ALA A 61 -12.63 15.34 1.22
CA ALA A 61 -13.09 15.46 2.60
C ALA A 61 -13.65 14.15 3.18
N GLU A 62 -14.30 13.33 2.35
CA GLU A 62 -14.84 12.03 2.75
C GLU A 62 -13.74 11.01 3.00
N ILE A 63 -12.70 11.01 2.16
CA ILE A 63 -11.50 10.19 2.38
C ILE A 63 -10.85 10.60 3.71
N GLY A 64 -10.64 11.90 3.92
CA GLY A 64 -10.02 12.43 5.14
C GLY A 64 -10.77 12.04 6.42
N ARG A 65 -12.10 12.07 6.40
CA ARG A 65 -12.92 11.64 7.56
C ARG A 65 -12.77 10.17 7.92
N ARG A 66 -12.48 9.30 6.92
CA ARG A 66 -12.29 7.86 7.12
C ARG A 66 -10.87 7.47 7.51
N MET A 67 -9.91 8.37 7.29
CA MET A 67 -8.50 8.15 7.58
C MET A 67 -8.09 8.88 8.87
N HIS A 68 -7.96 8.15 9.97
CA HIS A 68 -7.57 8.73 11.24
C HIS A 68 -6.15 9.31 11.21
N GLY A 69 -6.02 10.57 11.64
CA GLY A 69 -4.72 11.25 11.83
C GLY A 69 -4.08 11.79 10.55
N VAL A 70 -4.73 11.70 9.40
CA VAL A 70 -4.24 12.33 8.18
C VAL A 70 -4.57 13.82 8.17
N THR A 71 -3.58 14.67 7.85
CA THR A 71 -3.83 16.09 7.60
C THR A 71 -4.27 16.31 6.15
N GLN A 72 -4.97 17.41 5.88
CA GLN A 72 -5.36 17.80 4.51
C GLN A 72 -4.15 17.83 3.56
N ARG A 73 -3.04 18.41 4.02
CA ARG A 73 -1.82 18.50 3.23
C ARG A 73 -1.24 17.13 2.88
N MET A 74 -1.20 16.22 3.85
CA MET A 74 -0.70 14.85 3.65
C MET A 74 -1.60 14.07 2.70
N LEU A 75 -2.93 14.19 2.85
CA LEU A 75 -3.88 13.53 1.98
C LEU A 75 -3.79 14.05 0.55
N THR A 76 -3.72 15.36 0.35
CA THR A 76 -3.56 15.96 -0.98
C THR A 76 -2.28 15.48 -1.66
N ARG A 77 -1.17 15.45 -0.92
CA ARG A 77 0.12 14.95 -1.43
C ARG A 77 0.04 13.48 -1.82
N THR A 78 -0.55 12.66 -0.96
CA THR A 78 -0.70 11.22 -1.19
C THR A 78 -1.56 10.95 -2.42
N LEU A 79 -2.71 11.61 -2.55
CA LEU A 79 -3.59 11.49 -3.71
C LEU A 79 -2.89 11.87 -5.01
N ARG A 80 -2.10 12.94 -5.02
CA ARG A 80 -1.31 13.35 -6.19
C ARG A 80 -0.27 12.31 -6.60
N HIS A 81 0.42 11.70 -5.64
CA HIS A 81 1.40 10.66 -5.93
C HIS A 81 0.73 9.40 -6.50
N LEU A 82 -0.39 8.98 -5.91
CA LEU A 82 -1.15 7.83 -6.38
C LEU A 82 -1.78 8.06 -7.76
N GLU A 83 -2.24 9.27 -8.03
CA GLU A 83 -2.75 9.68 -9.34
C GLU A 83 -1.64 9.67 -10.39
N ARG A 84 -0.47 10.27 -10.07
CA ARG A 84 0.72 10.27 -10.94
C ARG A 84 1.14 8.85 -11.34
N ASP A 85 1.08 7.91 -10.40
CA ASP A 85 1.47 6.52 -10.64
C ASP A 85 0.31 5.67 -11.22
N GLY A 86 -0.82 6.28 -11.53
CA GLY A 86 -1.95 5.62 -12.18
C GLY A 86 -2.73 4.66 -11.28
N LEU A 87 -2.56 4.76 -9.96
CA LEU A 87 -3.27 3.92 -8.98
C LEU A 87 -4.62 4.50 -8.56
N VAL A 88 -4.77 5.81 -8.68
CA VAL A 88 -5.98 6.57 -8.38
C VAL A 88 -6.35 7.42 -9.58
N VAL A 89 -7.63 7.54 -9.85
CA VAL A 89 -8.21 8.42 -10.87
C VAL A 89 -8.91 9.58 -10.19
N ARG A 90 -8.63 10.80 -10.68
CA ARG A 90 -9.29 12.01 -10.25
C ARG A 90 -10.36 12.38 -11.28
N HIS A 91 -11.60 12.47 -10.82
CA HIS A 91 -12.74 12.90 -11.62
C HIS A 91 -13.12 14.34 -11.25
N ASP A 92 -12.97 15.25 -12.20
CA ASP A 92 -13.45 16.63 -12.10
C ASP A 92 -14.75 16.75 -12.87
N PHE A 93 -15.83 17.14 -12.19
CA PHE A 93 -17.15 17.20 -12.81
C PHE A 93 -17.41 18.53 -13.51
N GLU A 94 -16.43 19.47 -13.52
CA GLU A 94 -16.51 20.77 -14.19
C GLU A 94 -17.80 21.56 -13.84
N GLU A 95 -18.32 21.39 -12.63
CA GLU A 95 -19.49 22.08 -12.13
C GLU A 95 -19.14 23.50 -11.66
N VAL A 96 -20.15 24.40 -11.61
CA VAL A 96 -19.99 25.78 -11.11
C VAL A 96 -19.47 25.79 -9.67
N ILE A 97 -19.95 24.85 -8.84
CA ILE A 97 -19.35 24.55 -7.53
C ILE A 97 -18.35 23.44 -7.73
N PRO A 98 -17.04 23.66 -7.46
CA PRO A 98 -16.02 22.66 -7.69
C PRO A 98 -16.36 21.30 -7.06
N HIS A 99 -16.46 20.28 -7.91
CA HIS A 99 -16.80 18.92 -7.51
C HIS A 99 -15.74 17.97 -8.06
N VAL A 100 -14.90 17.45 -7.17
CA VAL A 100 -13.84 16.50 -7.51
C VAL A 100 -13.98 15.25 -6.64
N GLU A 101 -13.91 14.11 -7.27
CA GLU A 101 -13.92 12.81 -6.62
C GLU A 101 -12.71 11.97 -7.05
N TYR A 102 -12.36 11.01 -6.23
CA TYR A 102 -11.26 10.07 -6.44
C TYR A 102 -11.76 8.65 -6.38
N ALA A 103 -11.24 7.81 -7.25
CA ALA A 103 -11.53 6.37 -7.27
C ALA A 103 -10.25 5.58 -7.51
N LEU A 104 -10.22 4.31 -7.15
CA LEU A 104 -9.14 3.43 -7.61
C LEU A 104 -9.25 3.22 -9.12
N SER A 105 -8.10 3.22 -9.78
CA SER A 105 -7.97 2.65 -11.12
C SER A 105 -8.03 1.11 -11.05
N GLU A 106 -8.11 0.46 -12.21
CA GLU A 106 -7.99 -1.00 -12.29
C GLU A 106 -6.65 -1.47 -11.68
N THR A 107 -5.55 -0.79 -12.00
CA THR A 107 -4.22 -1.07 -11.44
C THR A 107 -4.16 -0.83 -9.92
N GLY A 108 -4.83 0.21 -9.42
CA GLY A 108 -4.94 0.46 -7.99
C GLY A 108 -5.71 -0.63 -7.24
N LEU A 109 -6.80 -1.13 -7.83
CA LEU A 109 -7.54 -2.26 -7.29
C LEU A 109 -6.70 -3.55 -7.31
N GLU A 110 -5.97 -3.80 -8.38
CA GLU A 110 -5.05 -4.93 -8.46
C GLU A 110 -3.95 -4.88 -7.39
N LEU A 111 -3.42 -3.70 -7.09
CA LEU A 111 -2.46 -3.53 -6.00
C LEU A 111 -3.11 -3.86 -4.65
N LEU A 112 -4.32 -3.36 -4.38
CA LEU A 112 -5.06 -3.66 -3.14
C LEU A 112 -5.22 -5.18 -2.95
N VAL A 113 -5.68 -5.87 -3.98
CA VAL A 113 -5.89 -7.33 -3.95
C VAL A 113 -4.59 -8.08 -3.59
N ARG A 114 -3.45 -7.62 -4.08
CA ARG A 114 -2.14 -8.22 -3.78
C ARG A 114 -1.65 -7.91 -2.36
N MET A 115 -2.05 -6.77 -1.81
CA MET A 115 -1.64 -6.35 -0.47
C MET A 115 -2.44 -7.00 0.65
N VAL A 116 -3.69 -7.33 0.43
CA VAL A 116 -4.57 -7.94 1.45
C VAL A 116 -3.98 -9.23 2.02
N PRO A 117 -3.46 -10.19 1.24
CA PRO A 117 -2.81 -11.38 1.80
C PRO A 117 -1.62 -11.08 2.72
N LEU A 118 -0.81 -10.07 2.37
CA LEU A 118 0.31 -9.63 3.21
C LEU A 118 -0.19 -9.05 4.54
N TRP A 119 -1.20 -8.22 4.51
CA TRP A 119 -1.79 -7.64 5.73
C TRP A 119 -2.43 -8.70 6.62
N THR A 120 -3.14 -9.64 6.01
CA THR A 120 -3.73 -10.78 6.73
C THR A 120 -2.64 -11.55 7.46
N TRP A 121 -1.56 -11.90 6.78
CA TRP A 121 -0.43 -12.59 7.39
C TRP A 121 0.19 -11.80 8.56
N ILE A 122 0.35 -10.48 8.43
CA ILE A 122 0.87 -9.63 9.51
C ILE A 122 -0.06 -9.68 10.73
N VAL A 123 -1.37 -9.58 10.51
CA VAL A 123 -2.38 -9.62 11.59
C VAL A 123 -2.38 -10.97 12.29
N GLU A 124 -2.32 -12.06 11.54
CA GLU A 124 -2.31 -13.44 12.09
C GLU A 124 -1.03 -13.74 12.86
N ASN A 125 0.09 -13.08 12.55
CA ASN A 125 1.39 -13.31 13.18
C ASN A 125 1.81 -12.22 14.18
N VAL A 126 0.91 -11.31 14.56
CA VAL A 126 1.23 -10.17 15.43
C VAL A 126 1.82 -10.58 16.78
N ASP A 127 1.37 -11.68 17.36
CA ASP A 127 1.87 -12.15 18.65
C ASP A 127 3.30 -12.70 18.57
N SER A 128 3.68 -13.31 17.45
CA SER A 128 5.05 -13.70 17.18
C SER A 128 5.98 -12.47 17.12
N PHE A 129 5.55 -11.39 16.49
CA PHE A 129 6.30 -10.14 16.43
C PHE A 129 6.44 -9.49 17.81
N ARG A 130 5.37 -9.49 18.61
CA ARG A 130 5.40 -8.98 19.99
C ARG A 130 6.36 -9.78 20.87
N ALA A 131 6.33 -11.11 20.78
CA ALA A 131 7.23 -11.99 21.52
C ALA A 131 8.70 -11.77 21.14
N ALA A 132 8.99 -11.60 19.84
CA ALA A 132 10.34 -11.30 19.36
C ALA A 132 10.85 -9.97 19.90
N ARG A 133 10.03 -8.89 19.87
CA ARG A 133 10.36 -7.58 20.43
C ARG A 133 10.64 -7.67 21.94
N THR A 134 9.79 -8.32 22.70
CA THR A 134 9.97 -8.52 24.15
C THR A 134 11.29 -9.24 24.47
N THR A 135 11.64 -10.25 23.69
CA THR A 135 12.88 -11.00 23.85
C THR A 135 14.10 -10.14 23.54
N PHE A 136 14.04 -9.36 22.46
CA PHE A 136 15.10 -8.42 22.07
C PHE A 136 15.32 -7.36 23.16
N ASP A 137 14.29 -6.69 23.60
CA ASP A 137 14.34 -5.62 24.60
C ASP A 137 14.91 -6.13 25.93
N ARG A 138 14.56 -7.34 26.35
CA ARG A 138 15.07 -7.99 27.56
C ARG A 138 16.58 -8.20 27.47
N LYS A 139 17.08 -8.70 26.33
CA LYS A 139 18.52 -8.92 26.10
C LYS A 139 19.29 -7.62 26.16
N HIS A 140 18.80 -6.56 25.54
CA HIS A 140 19.50 -5.28 25.43
C HIS A 140 19.39 -4.41 26.69
N ARG A 141 18.32 -4.56 27.50
CA ARG A 141 18.20 -3.89 28.80
C ARG A 141 19.16 -4.45 29.84
N ASN A 142 19.47 -5.76 29.77
CA ASN A 142 20.40 -6.40 30.69
C ASN A 142 21.88 -6.27 30.24
N GLY A 143 22.14 -5.68 29.08
CA GLY A 143 23.46 -5.51 28.50
C GLY A 143 24.02 -4.08 28.54
N LYS A 144 23.46 -3.18 29.35
CA LYS A 144 24.11 -1.89 29.64
C LYS A 144 25.14 -2.09 30.74
N PRO A 145 26.44 -1.76 30.49
CA PRO A 145 27.47 -1.70 31.52
C PRO A 145 27.14 -0.61 32.55
#